data_a77a9c6e2dc145ac508a4e1d3dbb061a
#
_entry.id   a77a9c6e2dc145ac508a4e1d3dbb061a
#
_cell.length_a   1.000
_cell.length_b   1.000
_cell.length_c   1.000
_cell.angle_alpha   90.00
_cell.angle_beta   90.00
_cell.angle_gamma   90.00
#
_symmetry.space_group_name_H-M   'P 1'
#
loop_
_entity.id
_entity.type
_entity.pdbx_description
1 polymer ?
#
loop_
_entity_poly.entity_id
_entity_poly.type
_entity_poly.pdbx_seq_one_letter_code
_entity_poly.pdbx_strand_id
1 'polypeptide(L)'
;LYILAKNEAEATFCSSIQRQIQRELGISVYGSVRSMRDILDILFSYATQNQLNLVIDEVQEFFYVRKSIFADMQELWDKYKSDMKINFITCGSIYSLMKELFEDKKSAMYGRMTKRLDLQPFSIATQKQILRHYHPAYTPADLLCLYMLTGGVAKYIETLMDEGAFKKERMLTCFTNEYMPFLTEGNDLINMEFRKEGAVYYSILSLIADGKNTSGEIDSVLGITTSAYLRNLEINYTLLKKMRPIFASGRSK
;
A
#
# COMPACT_ATOMS: atom_id res chain seq x y z
N LEU A 1 8.85 -18.55 4.44
CA LEU A 1 9.77 -17.76 3.59
C LEU A 1 9.15 -16.38 3.33
N TYR A 2 9.89 -15.32 3.63
CA TYR A 2 9.50 -13.94 3.36
C TYR A 2 10.47 -13.35 2.31
N ILE A 3 9.93 -12.83 1.22
CA ILE A 3 10.67 -12.21 0.11
C ILE A 3 10.21 -10.76 0.00
N LEU A 4 11.12 -9.81 0.17
CA LEU A 4 10.87 -8.40 -0.14
C LEU A 4 11.27 -8.16 -1.61
N ALA A 5 10.28 -7.94 -2.48
CA ALA A 5 10.54 -7.61 -3.87
C ALA A 5 11.26 -6.26 -3.99
N LYS A 6 12.19 -6.16 -4.93
CA LYS A 6 13.02 -4.98 -5.14
C LYS A 6 13.16 -4.69 -6.63
N ASN A 7 13.20 -3.41 -6.96
CA ASN A 7 13.53 -2.94 -8.31
C ASN A 7 15.03 -3.03 -8.55
N GLU A 8 15.52 -4.24 -8.80
CA GLU A 8 16.92 -4.53 -9.12
C GLU A 8 17.02 -5.56 -10.26
N ALA A 9 18.22 -5.79 -10.80
CA ALA A 9 18.40 -6.78 -11.84
C ALA A 9 17.91 -8.16 -11.40
N GLU A 10 17.03 -8.79 -12.18
CA GLU A 10 16.35 -10.04 -11.83
C GLU A 10 17.32 -11.14 -11.40
N ALA A 11 18.45 -11.31 -12.11
CA ALA A 11 19.46 -12.32 -11.79
C ALA A 11 20.12 -12.09 -10.42
N THR A 12 20.37 -10.83 -10.02
CA THR A 12 20.94 -10.49 -8.71
C THR A 12 19.94 -10.80 -7.61
N PHE A 13 18.69 -10.38 -7.81
CA PHE A 13 17.59 -10.64 -6.91
C PHE A 13 17.38 -12.15 -6.69
N CYS A 14 17.30 -12.92 -7.78
CA CYS A 14 17.15 -14.38 -7.72
C CYS A 14 18.30 -15.06 -6.97
N SER A 15 19.54 -14.60 -7.16
CA SER A 15 20.70 -15.14 -6.43
C SER A 15 20.59 -14.91 -4.92
N SER A 16 19.99 -13.81 -4.48
CA SER A 16 19.75 -13.54 -3.07
C SER A 16 18.68 -14.45 -2.49
N ILE A 17 17.59 -14.66 -3.23
CA ILE A 17 16.49 -15.55 -2.85
C ILE A 17 16.96 -17.01 -2.83
N GLN A 18 17.78 -17.43 -3.78
CA GLN A 18 18.34 -18.80 -3.81
C GLN A 18 19.09 -19.11 -2.51
N ARG A 19 19.92 -18.20 -2.02
CA ARG A 19 20.61 -18.34 -0.72
C ARG A 19 19.63 -18.38 0.46
N GLN A 20 18.57 -17.62 0.39
CA GLN A 20 17.53 -17.61 1.40
C GLN A 20 16.75 -18.93 1.43
N ILE A 21 16.35 -19.45 0.28
CA ILE A 21 15.69 -20.76 0.11
C ILE A 21 16.55 -21.87 0.73
N GLN A 22 17.85 -21.88 0.42
CA GLN A 22 18.77 -22.87 0.97
C GLN A 22 18.85 -22.78 2.50
N ARG A 23 18.95 -21.58 3.04
CA ARG A 23 19.07 -21.36 4.48
C ARG A 23 17.80 -21.68 5.26
N GLU A 24 16.62 -21.28 4.74
CA GLU A 24 15.37 -21.36 5.49
C GLU A 24 14.58 -22.63 5.23
N LEU A 25 14.67 -23.21 4.02
CA LEU A 25 13.94 -24.40 3.62
C LEU A 25 14.84 -25.65 3.51
N GLY A 26 16.15 -25.48 3.60
CA GLY A 26 17.11 -26.60 3.44
C GLY A 26 17.17 -27.16 2.01
N ILE A 27 16.66 -26.44 1.02
CA ILE A 27 16.61 -26.89 -0.37
C ILE A 27 17.95 -26.59 -1.04
N SER A 28 18.65 -27.63 -1.49
CA SER A 28 19.84 -27.45 -2.31
C SER A 28 19.45 -27.15 -3.75
N VAL A 29 19.66 -25.92 -4.19
CA VAL A 29 19.42 -25.50 -5.57
C VAL A 29 20.77 -25.54 -6.29
N TYR A 30 20.95 -26.49 -7.21
CA TYR A 30 22.17 -26.61 -8.00
C TYR A 30 22.20 -25.62 -9.17
N GLY A 31 23.33 -24.99 -9.37
CA GLY A 31 23.49 -23.95 -10.39
C GLY A 31 23.04 -22.57 -9.95
N SER A 32 23.07 -21.63 -10.87
CA SER A 32 22.63 -20.23 -10.62
C SER A 32 21.20 -20.07 -11.15
N VAL A 33 20.26 -19.71 -10.26
CA VAL A 33 18.90 -19.30 -10.64
C VAL A 33 18.93 -17.83 -11.03
N ARG A 34 18.44 -17.51 -12.22
CA ARG A 34 18.50 -16.14 -12.79
C ARG A 34 17.14 -15.53 -13.10
N SER A 35 16.05 -16.30 -12.97
CA SER A 35 14.70 -15.82 -13.21
C SER A 35 13.77 -16.07 -12.04
N MET A 36 12.81 -15.16 -11.83
CA MET A 36 11.76 -15.34 -10.84
C MET A 36 10.84 -16.51 -11.17
N ARG A 37 10.72 -16.86 -12.46
CA ARG A 37 10.02 -18.06 -12.89
C ARG A 37 10.61 -19.31 -12.25
N ASP A 38 11.93 -19.46 -12.29
CA ASP A 38 12.60 -20.64 -11.73
C ASP A 38 12.48 -20.65 -10.20
N ILE A 39 12.59 -19.50 -9.55
CA ILE A 39 12.37 -19.36 -8.11
C ILE A 39 10.96 -19.82 -7.72
N LEU A 40 9.95 -19.34 -8.42
CA LEU A 40 8.56 -19.72 -8.16
C LEU A 40 8.28 -21.19 -8.45
N ASP A 41 8.86 -21.75 -9.53
CA ASP A 41 8.70 -23.16 -9.86
C ASP A 41 9.31 -24.06 -8.77
N ILE A 42 10.51 -23.72 -8.26
CA ILE A 42 11.14 -24.41 -7.12
C ILE A 42 10.24 -24.36 -5.88
N LEU A 43 9.72 -23.17 -5.52
CA LEU A 43 8.92 -23.00 -4.32
C LEU A 43 7.56 -23.71 -4.42
N PHE A 44 6.89 -23.60 -5.55
CA PHE A 44 5.59 -24.24 -5.74
C PHE A 44 5.72 -25.77 -5.85
N SER A 45 6.77 -26.25 -6.54
CA SER A 45 7.10 -27.70 -6.56
C SER A 45 7.39 -28.21 -5.14
N TYR A 46 8.19 -27.48 -4.33
CA TYR A 46 8.43 -27.84 -2.94
C TYR A 46 7.14 -27.89 -2.13
N ALA A 47 6.22 -26.96 -2.37
CA ALA A 47 4.95 -26.89 -1.66
C ALA A 47 4.01 -28.06 -1.98
N THR A 48 4.23 -28.85 -3.03
CA THR A 48 3.43 -30.06 -3.30
C THR A 48 3.69 -31.15 -2.26
N GLN A 49 4.89 -31.20 -1.70
CA GLN A 49 5.32 -32.19 -0.73
C GLN A 49 5.34 -31.65 0.71
N ASN A 50 5.54 -30.34 0.87
CA ASN A 50 5.76 -29.68 2.15
C ASN A 50 4.77 -28.54 2.35
N GLN A 51 4.42 -28.25 3.59
CA GLN A 51 3.66 -27.03 3.91
C GLN A 51 4.56 -25.80 3.78
N LEU A 52 4.14 -24.79 3.02
CA LEU A 52 4.89 -23.56 2.79
C LEU A 52 4.03 -22.34 3.10
N ASN A 53 4.54 -21.45 3.96
CA ASN A 53 4.07 -20.07 4.07
C ASN A 53 5.02 -19.18 3.25
N LEU A 54 4.56 -18.68 2.11
CA LEU A 54 5.31 -17.80 1.23
C LEU A 54 4.70 -16.40 1.24
N VAL A 55 5.50 -15.42 1.62
CA VAL A 55 5.13 -13.99 1.55
C VAL A 55 6.02 -13.31 0.52
N ILE A 56 5.40 -12.61 -0.43
CA ILE A 56 6.10 -11.67 -1.32
C ILE A 56 5.58 -10.29 -1.00
N ASP A 57 6.44 -9.50 -0.36
CA ASP A 57 6.15 -8.12 -0.01
C ASP A 57 6.60 -7.17 -1.12
N GLU A 58 5.93 -6.02 -1.26
CA GLU A 58 6.11 -5.05 -2.34
C GLU A 58 6.04 -5.70 -3.74
N VAL A 59 5.12 -6.66 -3.91
CA VAL A 59 5.02 -7.46 -5.16
C VAL A 59 4.89 -6.62 -6.42
N GLN A 60 4.36 -5.38 -6.31
CA GLN A 60 4.28 -4.45 -7.43
C GLN A 60 5.64 -4.01 -7.96
N GLU A 61 6.74 -4.16 -7.21
CA GLU A 61 8.08 -3.88 -7.72
C GLU A 61 8.44 -4.72 -8.93
N PHE A 62 7.83 -5.88 -9.09
CA PHE A 62 8.01 -6.71 -10.28
C PHE A 62 7.52 -6.06 -11.60
N PHE A 63 6.63 -5.05 -11.54
CA PHE A 63 6.28 -4.27 -12.72
C PHE A 63 7.50 -3.54 -13.32
N TYR A 64 8.47 -3.17 -12.49
CA TYR A 64 9.67 -2.46 -12.90
C TYR A 64 10.81 -3.40 -13.24
N VAL A 65 10.87 -4.59 -12.67
CA VAL A 65 11.86 -5.62 -12.99
C VAL A 65 11.54 -6.24 -14.35
N ARG A 66 10.40 -6.90 -14.46
CA ARG A 66 9.91 -7.52 -15.68
C ARG A 66 8.42 -7.86 -15.54
N LYS A 67 7.58 -7.11 -16.22
CA LYS A 67 6.10 -7.26 -16.10
C LYS A 67 5.62 -8.69 -16.37
N SER A 68 6.33 -9.47 -17.20
CA SER A 68 5.97 -10.86 -17.49
C SER A 68 6.16 -11.83 -16.31
N ILE A 69 6.78 -11.40 -15.19
CA ILE A 69 6.84 -12.20 -13.95
C ILE A 69 5.42 -12.59 -13.48
N PHE A 70 4.45 -11.70 -13.66
CA PHE A 70 3.06 -12.00 -13.27
C PHE A 70 2.41 -13.06 -14.18
N ALA A 71 2.79 -13.12 -15.46
CA ALA A 71 2.35 -14.20 -16.35
C ALA A 71 3.02 -15.54 -15.97
N ASP A 72 4.30 -15.51 -15.63
CA ASP A 72 5.01 -16.69 -15.12
C ASP A 72 4.35 -17.18 -13.80
N MET A 73 4.05 -16.26 -12.91
CA MET A 73 3.35 -16.56 -11.63
C MET A 73 1.97 -17.18 -11.88
N GLN A 74 1.23 -16.65 -12.84
CA GLN A 74 -0.07 -17.18 -13.26
C GLN A 74 0.05 -18.62 -13.74
N GLU A 75 0.95 -18.87 -14.70
CA GLU A 75 1.14 -20.19 -15.30
C GLU A 75 1.52 -21.24 -14.25
N LEU A 76 2.48 -20.90 -13.40
CA LEU A 76 2.94 -21.79 -12.33
C LEU A 76 1.87 -22.01 -11.25
N TRP A 77 1.14 -20.95 -10.88
CA TRP A 77 0.00 -21.09 -9.97
C TRP A 77 -1.04 -22.06 -10.51
N ASP A 78 -1.44 -21.89 -11.79
CA ASP A 78 -2.44 -22.75 -12.41
C ASP A 78 -1.94 -24.19 -12.59
N LYS A 79 -0.63 -24.39 -12.77
CA LYS A 79 0.02 -25.72 -12.83
C LYS A 79 -0.03 -26.46 -11.51
N TYR A 80 0.23 -25.78 -10.39
CA TYR A 80 0.46 -26.42 -9.09
C TYR A 80 -0.70 -26.30 -8.10
N LYS A 81 -1.66 -25.40 -8.30
CA LYS A 81 -2.68 -25.01 -7.31
C LYS A 81 -3.47 -26.17 -6.71
N SER A 82 -3.65 -27.28 -7.43
CA SER A 82 -4.41 -28.44 -6.96
C SER A 82 -3.63 -29.28 -5.95
N ASP A 83 -2.31 -29.26 -5.99
CA ASP A 83 -1.45 -30.17 -5.26
C ASP A 83 -0.63 -29.46 -4.16
N MET A 84 -0.55 -28.13 -4.22
CA MET A 84 0.23 -27.35 -3.27
C MET A 84 -0.42 -27.25 -1.88
N LYS A 85 0.40 -27.40 -0.85
CA LYS A 85 0.09 -27.07 0.54
C LYS A 85 0.66 -25.70 0.90
N ILE A 86 0.18 -24.65 0.23
CA ILE A 86 0.76 -23.32 0.32
C ILE A 86 -0.23 -22.29 0.92
N ASN A 87 0.30 -21.44 1.79
CA ASN A 87 -0.30 -20.15 2.10
C ASN A 87 0.54 -19.08 1.39
N PHE A 88 0.06 -18.62 0.23
CA PHE A 88 0.76 -17.65 -0.60
C PHE A 88 0.16 -16.27 -0.39
N ILE A 89 0.93 -15.39 0.21
CA ILE A 89 0.55 -14.02 0.55
C ILE A 89 1.37 -13.05 -0.30
N THR A 90 0.69 -12.14 -0.98
CA THR A 90 1.31 -11.02 -1.67
C THR A 90 0.81 -9.73 -1.04
N CYS A 91 1.71 -8.79 -0.74
CA CYS A 91 1.37 -7.48 -0.25
C CYS A 91 2.12 -6.40 -1.03
N GLY A 92 1.60 -5.19 -0.98
CA GLY A 92 2.17 -4.04 -1.65
C GLY A 92 1.55 -2.74 -1.15
N SER A 93 2.36 -1.68 -1.15
CA SER A 93 2.00 -0.36 -0.64
C SER A 93 1.33 0.54 -1.68
N ILE A 94 1.50 0.27 -2.99
CA ILE A 94 0.93 1.08 -4.07
C ILE A 94 -0.45 0.51 -4.45
N TYR A 95 -1.50 1.15 -3.94
CA TYR A 95 -2.89 0.69 -4.07
C TYR A 95 -3.32 0.51 -5.52
N SER A 96 -3.01 1.46 -6.40
CA SER A 96 -3.38 1.41 -7.82
C SER A 96 -2.76 0.21 -8.54
N LEU A 97 -1.50 -0.12 -8.25
CA LEU A 97 -0.81 -1.27 -8.84
C LEU A 97 -1.36 -2.60 -8.32
N MET A 98 -1.66 -2.68 -7.01
CA MET A 98 -2.28 -3.86 -6.44
C MET A 98 -3.67 -4.11 -7.04
N LYS A 99 -4.44 -3.05 -7.27
CA LYS A 99 -5.73 -3.13 -7.94
C LYS A 99 -5.59 -3.53 -9.40
N GLU A 100 -4.64 -2.95 -10.15
CA GLU A 100 -4.30 -3.36 -11.53
C GLU A 100 -3.95 -4.85 -11.56
N LEU A 101 -3.12 -5.32 -10.62
CA LEU A 101 -2.63 -6.70 -10.61
C LEU A 101 -3.75 -7.73 -10.35
N PHE A 102 -4.63 -7.47 -9.39
CA PHE A 102 -5.58 -8.48 -8.91
C PHE A 102 -7.03 -8.25 -9.33
N GLU A 103 -7.43 -7.03 -9.71
CA GLU A 103 -8.82 -6.69 -10.02
C GLU A 103 -9.05 -6.36 -11.51
N ASP A 104 -8.01 -6.00 -12.27
CA ASP A 104 -8.17 -5.79 -13.71
C ASP A 104 -8.34 -7.14 -14.42
N LYS A 105 -9.44 -7.28 -15.17
CA LYS A 105 -9.76 -8.50 -15.95
C LYS A 105 -8.69 -8.87 -16.97
N LYS A 106 -7.84 -7.94 -17.38
CA LYS A 106 -6.73 -8.16 -18.32
C LYS A 106 -5.44 -8.60 -17.60
N SER A 107 -5.40 -8.54 -16.29
CA SER A 107 -4.23 -8.92 -15.52
C SER A 107 -4.09 -10.44 -15.42
N ALA A 108 -2.85 -10.90 -15.46
CA ALA A 108 -2.50 -12.30 -15.29
C ALA A 108 -3.00 -12.89 -13.95
N MET A 109 -3.02 -12.10 -12.89
CA MET A 109 -3.42 -12.56 -11.56
C MET A 109 -4.92 -12.41 -11.27
N TYR A 110 -5.71 -11.89 -12.22
CA TYR A 110 -7.15 -11.74 -12.04
C TYR A 110 -7.83 -13.08 -11.72
N GLY A 111 -8.70 -13.06 -10.69
CA GLY A 111 -9.48 -14.23 -10.27
C GLY A 111 -8.68 -15.34 -9.57
N ARG A 112 -7.39 -15.12 -9.23
CA ARG A 112 -6.53 -16.09 -8.52
C ARG A 112 -6.39 -15.82 -7.03
N MET A 113 -6.89 -14.69 -6.58
CA MET A 113 -6.94 -14.32 -5.18
C MET A 113 -8.09 -15.05 -4.49
N THR A 114 -7.81 -15.75 -3.39
CA THR A 114 -8.81 -16.43 -2.56
C THR A 114 -9.35 -15.53 -1.46
N LYS A 115 -8.51 -14.61 -0.95
CA LYS A 115 -8.89 -13.66 0.10
C LYS A 115 -8.11 -12.37 -0.08
N ARG A 116 -8.79 -11.25 0.15
CA ARG A 116 -8.21 -9.93 0.23
C ARG A 116 -8.26 -9.42 1.66
N LEU A 117 -7.19 -8.79 2.10
CA LEU A 117 -7.10 -8.09 3.37
C LEU A 117 -6.77 -6.62 3.08
N ASP A 118 -7.72 -5.75 3.36
CA ASP A 118 -7.51 -4.30 3.32
C ASP A 118 -7.23 -3.83 4.75
N LEU A 119 -5.97 -3.48 5.01
CA LEU A 119 -5.57 -2.95 6.31
C LEU A 119 -6.19 -1.57 6.50
N GLN A 120 -7.00 -1.46 7.53
CA GLN A 120 -7.65 -0.20 7.90
C GLN A 120 -6.83 0.54 8.95
N PRO A 121 -6.91 1.87 8.99
CA PRO A 121 -6.37 2.64 10.09
C PRO A 121 -6.92 2.15 11.44
N PHE A 122 -6.16 2.29 12.51
CA PHE A 122 -6.60 1.91 13.84
C PHE A 122 -7.85 2.67 14.27
N SER A 123 -8.82 1.94 14.78
CA SER A 123 -10.03 2.54 15.37
C SER A 123 -9.69 3.46 16.54
N ILE A 124 -10.57 4.39 16.87
CA ILE A 124 -10.42 5.24 18.06
C ILE A 124 -10.28 4.39 19.33
N ALA A 125 -10.97 3.24 19.40
CA ALA A 125 -10.85 2.32 20.51
C ALA A 125 -9.44 1.74 20.65
N THR A 126 -8.82 1.37 19.53
CA THR A 126 -7.43 0.90 19.47
C THR A 126 -6.45 2.01 19.83
N GLN A 127 -6.61 3.21 19.27
CA GLN A 127 -5.78 4.38 19.58
C GLN A 127 -5.85 4.74 21.08
N LYS A 128 -7.04 4.64 21.67
CA LYS A 128 -7.24 4.81 23.10
C LYS A 128 -6.48 3.78 23.94
N GLN A 129 -6.45 2.51 23.51
CA GLN A 129 -5.68 1.46 24.18
C GLN A 129 -4.17 1.72 24.09
N ILE A 130 -3.68 2.10 22.92
CA ILE A 130 -2.27 2.44 22.70
C ILE A 130 -1.88 3.63 23.59
N LEU A 131 -2.62 4.74 23.52
CA LEU A 131 -2.32 5.94 24.29
C LEU A 131 -2.36 5.67 25.80
N ARG A 132 -3.32 4.85 26.27
CA ARG A 132 -3.40 4.43 27.67
C ARG A 132 -2.19 3.59 28.10
N HIS A 133 -1.67 2.76 27.21
CA HIS A 133 -0.48 1.94 27.49
C HIS A 133 0.76 2.81 27.72
N TYR A 134 0.99 3.79 26.85
CA TYR A 134 2.15 4.67 26.93
C TYR A 134 1.98 5.81 27.97
N HIS A 135 0.78 6.31 28.14
CA HIS A 135 0.46 7.43 29.04
C HIS A 135 -0.90 7.24 29.71
N PRO A 136 -1.00 6.49 30.83
CA PRO A 136 -2.27 6.20 31.51
C PRO A 136 -3.08 7.45 31.90
N ALA A 137 -2.40 8.58 32.15
CA ALA A 137 -3.01 9.86 32.54
C ALA A 137 -3.36 10.77 31.35
N TYR A 138 -3.48 10.22 30.12
CA TYR A 138 -3.87 11.00 28.94
C TYR A 138 -5.26 11.63 29.11
N THR A 139 -5.48 12.75 28.45
CA THR A 139 -6.75 13.46 28.44
C THR A 139 -7.57 13.18 27.17
N PRO A 140 -8.88 13.47 27.15
CA PRO A 140 -9.67 13.42 25.92
C PRO A 140 -9.10 14.30 24.78
N ALA A 141 -8.47 15.43 25.14
CA ALA A 141 -7.81 16.31 24.17
C ALA A 141 -6.58 15.67 23.53
N ASP A 142 -5.81 14.89 24.30
CA ASP A 142 -4.66 14.14 23.78
C ASP A 142 -5.12 13.07 22.77
N LEU A 143 -6.18 12.31 23.09
CA LEU A 143 -6.74 11.31 22.21
C LEU A 143 -7.31 11.94 20.92
N LEU A 144 -8.02 13.05 21.04
CA LEU A 144 -8.54 13.78 19.88
C LEU A 144 -7.40 14.27 18.99
N CYS A 145 -6.34 14.84 19.58
CA CYS A 145 -5.17 15.30 18.86
C CYS A 145 -4.47 14.15 18.13
N LEU A 146 -4.26 13.02 18.81
CA LEU A 146 -3.69 11.81 18.20
C LEU A 146 -4.50 11.39 16.96
N TYR A 147 -5.82 11.29 17.09
CA TYR A 147 -6.71 10.93 15.99
C TYR A 147 -6.66 11.93 14.84
N MET A 148 -6.70 13.24 15.14
CA MET A 148 -6.69 14.29 14.11
C MET A 148 -5.39 14.34 13.33
N LEU A 149 -4.25 14.09 13.99
CA LEU A 149 -2.93 14.13 13.34
C LEU A 149 -2.61 12.84 12.57
N THR A 150 -3.04 11.70 13.07
CA THR A 150 -2.62 10.40 12.53
C THR A 150 -3.69 9.71 11.67
N GLY A 151 -4.95 10.12 11.79
CA GLY A 151 -6.07 9.39 11.16
C GLY A 151 -6.16 7.93 11.58
N GLY A 152 -5.38 7.48 12.58
CA GLY A 152 -5.25 6.08 12.98
C GLY A 152 -4.20 5.29 12.18
N VAL A 153 -3.40 5.94 11.33
CA VAL A 153 -2.32 5.28 10.59
C VAL A 153 -1.26 4.77 11.56
N ALA A 154 -1.02 3.45 11.56
CA ALA A 154 -0.14 2.78 12.52
C ALA A 154 1.26 3.41 12.61
N LYS A 155 1.89 3.66 11.45
CA LYS A 155 3.20 4.28 11.36
C LYS A 155 3.30 5.63 12.07
N TYR A 156 2.31 6.49 11.88
CA TYR A 156 2.32 7.83 12.51
C TYR A 156 2.12 7.73 14.01
N ILE A 157 1.27 6.81 14.47
CA ILE A 157 1.08 6.55 15.90
C ILE A 157 2.37 6.02 16.52
N GLU A 158 3.00 5.01 15.90
CA GLU A 158 4.28 4.45 16.34
C GLU A 158 5.33 5.56 16.47
N THR A 159 5.53 6.36 15.42
CA THR A 159 6.50 7.47 15.43
C THR A 159 6.24 8.44 16.60
N LEU A 160 4.98 8.82 16.87
CA LEU A 160 4.66 9.70 18.01
C LEU A 160 4.93 9.02 19.34
N MET A 161 4.65 7.71 19.46
CA MET A 161 4.90 6.96 20.70
C MET A 161 6.40 6.81 20.97
N ASP A 162 7.20 6.52 19.95
CA ASP A 162 8.67 6.41 20.06
C ASP A 162 9.34 7.74 20.44
N GLU A 163 8.78 8.86 19.96
CA GLU A 163 9.20 10.22 20.34
C GLU A 163 8.72 10.67 21.72
N GLY A 164 7.99 9.82 22.44
CA GLY A 164 7.41 10.19 23.74
C GLY A 164 6.35 11.29 23.65
N ALA A 165 5.73 11.45 22.49
CA ALA A 165 4.75 12.50 22.21
C ALA A 165 3.34 12.04 22.61
N PHE A 166 3.07 11.95 23.91
CA PHE A 166 1.80 11.45 24.44
C PHE A 166 0.78 12.54 24.74
N LYS A 167 1.24 13.81 24.81
CA LYS A 167 0.39 14.98 25.10
C LYS A 167 0.20 15.81 23.84
N LYS A 168 -0.95 16.44 23.73
CA LYS A 168 -1.35 17.30 22.62
C LYS A 168 -0.23 18.26 22.18
N GLU A 169 0.36 19.00 23.12
CA GLU A 169 1.38 20.00 22.83
C GLU A 169 2.64 19.35 22.20
N ARG A 170 3.06 18.20 22.74
CA ARG A 170 4.21 17.47 22.23
C ARG A 170 3.93 16.84 20.87
N MET A 171 2.73 16.27 20.66
CA MET A 171 2.30 15.74 19.37
C MET A 171 2.35 16.82 18.29
N LEU A 172 1.80 18.01 18.57
CA LEU A 172 1.82 19.15 17.65
C LEU A 172 3.24 19.57 17.32
N THR A 173 4.13 19.67 18.32
CA THR A 173 5.54 20.00 18.09
C THR A 173 6.23 18.97 17.21
N CYS A 174 6.02 17.66 17.44
CA CYS A 174 6.58 16.61 16.61
C CYS A 174 6.05 16.69 15.17
N PHE A 175 4.76 16.91 15.00
CA PHE A 175 4.12 16.91 13.68
C PHE A 175 4.54 18.11 12.81
N THR A 176 4.88 19.24 13.44
CA THR A 176 5.35 20.45 12.73
C THR A 176 6.87 20.56 12.64
N ASN A 177 7.60 19.59 13.15
CA ASN A 177 9.05 19.56 13.09
C ASN A 177 9.50 19.18 11.68
N GLU A 178 10.32 20.01 11.03
CA GLU A 178 10.85 19.79 9.68
C GLU A 178 11.74 18.55 9.54
N TYR A 179 12.32 18.06 10.65
CA TYR A 179 13.13 16.83 10.66
C TYR A 179 12.31 15.55 10.79
N MET A 180 10.99 15.68 10.96
CA MET A 180 10.10 14.53 11.04
C MET A 180 9.48 14.22 9.66
N PRO A 181 9.21 12.95 9.33
CA PRO A 181 8.74 12.56 8.00
C PRO A 181 7.33 13.05 7.66
N PHE A 182 6.58 13.55 8.62
CA PHE A 182 5.16 13.91 8.45
C PHE A 182 4.92 14.97 7.38
N LEU A 183 5.83 15.94 7.22
CA LEU A 183 5.65 17.05 6.28
C LEU A 183 5.98 16.67 4.82
N THR A 184 6.85 15.69 4.61
CA THR A 184 7.33 15.30 3.27
C THR A 184 6.65 14.05 2.74
N GLU A 185 6.25 13.14 3.60
CA GLU A 185 5.71 11.83 3.23
C GLU A 185 4.45 11.91 2.34
N GLY A 186 3.59 12.91 2.56
CA GLY A 186 2.41 13.12 1.72
C GLY A 186 2.75 13.33 0.24
N ASN A 187 3.80 14.11 -0.04
CA ASN A 187 4.29 14.33 -1.40
C ASN A 187 4.90 13.04 -1.99
N ASP A 188 5.66 12.30 -1.19
CA ASP A 188 6.29 11.06 -1.61
C ASP A 188 5.24 10.01 -1.97
N LEU A 189 4.22 9.83 -1.13
CA LEU A 189 3.10 8.93 -1.39
C LEU A 189 2.32 9.32 -2.66
N ILE A 190 2.05 10.61 -2.86
CA ILE A 190 1.39 11.11 -4.06
C ILE A 190 2.23 10.80 -5.30
N ASN A 191 3.54 11.05 -5.25
CA ASN A 191 4.44 10.78 -6.38
C ASN A 191 4.54 9.28 -6.69
N MET A 192 4.60 8.43 -5.67
CA MET A 192 4.62 6.97 -5.83
C MET A 192 3.32 6.45 -6.43
N GLU A 193 2.17 6.91 -5.93
CA GLU A 193 0.85 6.45 -6.38
C GLU A 193 0.48 6.98 -7.77
N PHE A 194 0.71 8.27 -8.03
CA PHE A 194 0.27 8.94 -9.27
C PHE A 194 1.35 9.07 -10.35
N ARG A 195 2.59 8.73 -10.05
CA ARG A 195 3.71 8.70 -11.00
C ARG A 195 3.83 10.03 -11.79
N LYS A 196 3.77 9.96 -13.14
CA LYS A 196 3.92 11.12 -14.03
C LYS A 196 2.84 12.20 -13.86
N GLU A 197 1.69 11.85 -13.34
CA GLU A 197 0.56 12.76 -13.14
C GLU A 197 0.51 13.33 -11.71
N GLY A 198 1.49 13.01 -10.86
CA GLY A 198 1.54 13.40 -9.45
C GLY A 198 1.33 14.90 -9.23
N ALA A 199 1.92 15.77 -10.06
CA ALA A 199 1.79 17.21 -9.93
C ALA A 199 0.34 17.69 -10.10
N VAL A 200 -0.42 17.11 -11.04
CA VAL A 200 -1.83 17.45 -11.27
C VAL A 200 -2.69 17.01 -10.10
N TYR A 201 -2.52 15.76 -9.65
CA TYR A 201 -3.24 15.23 -8.50
C TYR A 201 -2.93 16.00 -7.21
N TYR A 202 -1.66 16.34 -6.98
CA TYR A 202 -1.24 17.16 -5.86
C TYR A 202 -1.94 18.53 -5.88
N SER A 203 -1.95 19.22 -7.04
CA SER A 203 -2.60 20.51 -7.20
C SER A 203 -4.11 20.42 -6.92
N ILE A 204 -4.79 19.38 -7.41
CA ILE A 204 -6.22 19.14 -7.14
C ILE A 204 -6.46 18.95 -5.64
N LEU A 205 -5.67 18.10 -4.98
CA LEU A 205 -5.81 17.81 -3.55
C LEU A 205 -5.54 19.07 -2.70
N SER A 206 -4.52 19.86 -3.07
CA SER A 206 -4.21 21.13 -2.41
C SER A 206 -5.36 22.13 -2.52
N LEU A 207 -5.94 22.29 -3.72
CA LEU A 207 -7.09 23.17 -3.91
C LEU A 207 -8.32 22.74 -3.11
N ILE A 208 -8.54 21.42 -2.98
CA ILE A 208 -9.61 20.89 -2.13
C ILE A 208 -9.33 21.21 -0.66
N ALA A 209 -8.09 21.05 -0.21
CA ALA A 209 -7.67 21.39 1.15
C ALA A 209 -7.83 22.89 1.43
N ASP A 210 -7.62 23.75 0.41
CA ASP A 210 -7.85 25.20 0.46
C ASP A 210 -9.34 25.58 0.35
N GLY A 211 -10.25 24.60 0.35
CA GLY A 211 -11.70 24.82 0.39
C GLY A 211 -12.40 24.93 -0.97
N LYS A 212 -11.73 24.59 -2.09
CA LYS A 212 -12.39 24.49 -3.40
C LYS A 212 -13.19 23.20 -3.46
N ASN A 213 -14.51 23.31 -3.42
CA ASN A 213 -15.40 22.15 -3.22
C ASN A 213 -16.11 21.66 -4.50
N THR A 214 -15.95 22.36 -5.60
CA THR A 214 -16.60 21.99 -6.87
C THR A 214 -15.57 21.81 -7.99
N SER A 215 -15.88 20.91 -8.93
CA SER A 215 -15.02 20.70 -10.11
C SER A 215 -14.80 21.97 -10.91
N GLY A 216 -15.84 22.80 -11.07
CA GLY A 216 -15.74 24.06 -11.82
C GLY A 216 -14.78 25.07 -11.19
N GLU A 217 -14.71 25.16 -9.85
CA GLU A 217 -13.72 26.03 -9.17
C GLU A 217 -12.29 25.52 -9.40
N ILE A 218 -12.11 24.21 -9.34
CA ILE A 218 -10.80 23.57 -9.54
C ILE A 218 -10.36 23.74 -11.00
N ASP A 219 -11.26 23.47 -11.96
CA ASP A 219 -11.02 23.63 -13.40
C ASP A 219 -10.61 25.09 -13.73
N SER A 220 -11.30 26.05 -13.12
CA SER A 220 -11.03 27.48 -13.31
C SER A 220 -9.63 27.90 -12.85
N VAL A 221 -9.15 27.31 -11.74
CA VAL A 221 -7.80 27.64 -11.21
C VAL A 221 -6.70 26.93 -11.99
N LEU A 222 -6.90 25.66 -12.35
CA LEU A 222 -5.89 24.87 -13.03
C LEU A 222 -5.86 25.07 -14.56
N GLY A 223 -6.90 25.67 -15.14
CA GLY A 223 -7.04 25.84 -16.59
C GLY A 223 -7.19 24.54 -17.37
N ILE A 224 -7.58 23.44 -16.71
CA ILE A 224 -7.79 22.12 -17.30
C ILE A 224 -9.12 21.51 -16.83
N THR A 225 -9.65 20.55 -17.56
CA THR A 225 -10.82 19.78 -17.13
C THR A 225 -10.41 18.67 -16.15
N THR A 226 -10.82 18.79 -14.90
CA THR A 226 -10.39 17.87 -13.82
C THR A 226 -11.32 16.70 -13.55
N SER A 227 -12.46 16.58 -14.23
CA SER A 227 -13.50 15.57 -13.96
C SER A 227 -12.98 14.13 -14.04
N ALA A 228 -12.05 13.81 -14.94
CA ALA A 228 -11.42 12.48 -15.02
C ALA A 228 -10.52 12.21 -13.80
N TYR A 229 -9.72 13.19 -13.40
CA TYR A 229 -8.85 13.13 -12.23
C TYR A 229 -9.64 12.97 -10.93
N LEU A 230 -10.68 13.78 -10.74
CA LEU A 230 -11.57 13.69 -9.58
C LEU A 230 -12.27 12.33 -9.49
N ARG A 231 -12.73 11.79 -10.63
CA ARG A 231 -13.31 10.46 -10.68
C ARG A 231 -12.29 9.37 -10.32
N ASN A 232 -11.06 9.49 -10.79
CA ASN A 232 -9.98 8.58 -10.42
C ASN A 232 -9.69 8.64 -8.92
N LEU A 233 -9.58 9.85 -8.34
CA LEU A 233 -9.39 10.03 -6.90
C LEU A 233 -10.53 9.42 -6.07
N GLU A 234 -11.77 9.48 -6.55
CA GLU A 234 -12.92 8.90 -5.87
C GLU A 234 -13.00 7.37 -6.03
N ILE A 235 -12.89 6.85 -7.26
CA ILE A 235 -13.21 5.44 -7.57
C ILE A 235 -11.98 4.55 -7.51
N ASN A 236 -10.86 5.00 -8.10
CA ASN A 236 -9.68 4.16 -8.25
C ASN A 236 -8.75 4.26 -7.05
N TYR A 237 -8.60 5.46 -6.50
CA TYR A 237 -7.69 5.71 -5.37
C TYR A 237 -8.40 5.80 -4.01
N THR A 238 -9.73 5.97 -4.00
CA THR A 238 -10.54 6.12 -2.78
C THR A 238 -10.06 7.23 -1.82
N LEU A 239 -9.37 8.23 -2.36
CA LEU A 239 -8.85 9.38 -1.62
C LEU A 239 -9.87 10.49 -1.43
N LEU A 240 -10.88 10.56 -2.29
CA LEU A 240 -11.98 11.52 -2.21
C LEU A 240 -13.31 10.80 -2.07
N LYS A 241 -14.24 11.50 -1.42
CA LYS A 241 -15.64 11.09 -1.36
C LYS A 241 -16.51 12.27 -1.76
N LYS A 242 -17.29 12.10 -2.82
CA LYS A 242 -18.27 13.12 -3.22
C LYS A 242 -19.40 13.18 -2.20
N MET A 243 -19.56 14.35 -1.58
CA MET A 243 -20.64 14.61 -0.63
C MET A 243 -21.72 15.44 -1.30
N ARG A 244 -22.97 15.24 -0.91
CA ARG A 244 -24.10 16.09 -1.30
C ARG A 244 -24.64 16.78 -0.05
N PRO A 245 -25.06 18.04 -0.16
CA PRO A 245 -25.76 18.68 0.95
C PRO A 245 -27.02 17.86 1.33
N ILE A 246 -27.28 17.75 2.64
CA ILE A 246 -28.40 16.94 3.17
C ILE A 246 -29.75 17.36 2.57
N PHE A 247 -29.89 18.66 2.28
CA PHE A 247 -31.14 19.24 1.73
C PHE A 247 -31.07 19.52 0.23
N ALA A 248 -30.10 19.00 -0.51
CA ALA A 248 -30.06 19.17 -1.95
C ALA A 248 -31.20 18.37 -2.60
N SER A 249 -32.19 19.06 -3.12
CA SER A 249 -33.20 18.48 -4.02
C SER A 249 -32.47 17.87 -5.24
N GLY A 250 -32.84 16.66 -5.63
CA GLY A 250 -32.13 15.75 -6.54
C GLY A 250 -31.81 16.20 -7.98
N ARG A 251 -31.55 17.49 -8.22
CA ARG A 251 -31.14 18.08 -9.50
C ARG A 251 -30.12 19.20 -9.33
N SER A 252 -29.00 18.95 -8.69
CA SER A 252 -27.79 19.73 -8.98
C SER A 252 -26.84 18.86 -9.78
N LYS A 253 -26.72 19.17 -11.05
CA LYS A 253 -25.71 18.59 -11.95
C LYS A 253 -24.33 18.91 -11.47
#